data_962b94d6c0f86dfd8d1be5a2acb17488
#
_entry.id   962b94d6c0f86dfd8d1be5a2acb17488
#
_cell.length_a   1.000
_cell.length_b   1.000
_cell.length_c   1.000
_cell.angle_alpha   90.00
_cell.angle_beta   90.00
_cell.angle_gamma   90.00
#
_symmetry.space_group_name_H-M   'P 1'
#
loop_
_entity.id
_entity.type
_entity.pdbx_description
1 polymer ?
#
loop_
_entity_poly.entity_id
_entity_poly.type
_entity_poly.pdbx_seq_one_letter_code
_entity_poly.pdbx_strand_id
1 'polypeptide(L)'
;MNEISTNLIESLKTMGLAEYEAKVYSTLVLFERAEVKRIYEYLNVPKPSVYQSLKGLMDKGLVMMVSSKPAIYRATPPKIALKHLIEVHKNAEKSALEELEHLEKSNLEAEDSEIIWTLFGENNVEHSMEELISKAKKSIKVLLPTEYIDFLSFVNDKDLKIELLTFGKDTSIASRYNLENLTVHDGHEIDVLDFGDLSKYLDSLPLPPEQYAKSIFIFIDNNEFMFVPPYPGKTKSGVTSKNPYLIGLVNIIAGAVWEHTPEVPLE
;
A
#
# COMPACT_ATOMS: atom_id res chain seq x y z
N MET A 1 24.83 -4.70 -32.52
CA MET A 1 25.09 -3.62 -31.53
C MET A 1 24.19 -3.85 -30.34
N ASN A 2 24.72 -3.98 -29.12
CA ASN A 2 23.85 -4.05 -27.96
C ASN A 2 23.23 -2.66 -27.73
N GLU A 3 21.99 -2.49 -28.12
CA GLU A 3 21.24 -1.26 -27.83
C GLU A 3 20.86 -1.22 -26.34
N ILE A 4 21.02 -0.05 -25.72
CA ILE A 4 20.55 0.19 -24.36
C ILE A 4 19.02 0.19 -24.41
N SER A 5 18.38 -0.78 -23.78
CA SER A 5 16.92 -0.91 -23.82
C SER A 5 16.21 0.22 -23.08
N THR A 6 15.07 0.63 -23.60
CA THR A 6 14.20 1.64 -22.95
C THR A 6 13.80 1.18 -21.54
N ASN A 7 13.51 -0.11 -21.36
CA ASN A 7 13.16 -0.68 -20.07
C ASN A 7 14.27 -0.51 -19.01
N LEU A 8 15.55 -0.69 -19.41
CA LEU A 8 16.68 -0.44 -18.52
C LEU A 8 16.73 1.02 -18.08
N ILE A 9 16.52 1.96 -19.02
CA ILE A 9 16.52 3.40 -18.71
C ILE A 9 15.38 3.73 -17.74
N GLU A 10 14.15 3.25 -17.98
CA GLU A 10 13.02 3.49 -17.08
C GLU A 10 13.25 2.90 -15.70
N SER A 11 13.81 1.69 -15.60
CA SER A 11 14.15 1.08 -14.31
C SER A 11 15.17 1.92 -13.52
N LEU A 12 16.21 2.44 -14.19
CA LEU A 12 17.20 3.31 -13.56
C LEU A 12 16.61 4.67 -13.15
N LYS A 13 15.67 5.21 -13.92
CA LYS A 13 14.92 6.43 -13.55
C LYS A 13 14.08 6.22 -12.30
N THR A 14 13.38 5.09 -12.21
CA THR A 14 12.63 4.71 -11.00
C THR A 14 13.54 4.62 -9.76
N MET A 15 14.80 4.27 -9.96
CA MET A 15 15.82 4.27 -8.89
C MET A 15 16.48 5.64 -8.63
N GLY A 16 15.94 6.74 -9.17
CA GLY A 16 16.36 8.10 -8.87
C GLY A 16 17.45 8.68 -9.79
N LEU A 17 17.72 8.07 -10.95
CA LEU A 17 18.59 8.66 -11.95
C LEU A 17 17.79 9.56 -12.90
N ALA A 18 18.37 10.71 -13.29
CA ALA A 18 17.85 11.46 -14.43
C ALA A 18 18.03 10.66 -15.74
N GLU A 19 17.21 10.93 -16.75
CA GLU A 19 17.24 10.19 -18.01
C GLU A 19 18.65 10.13 -18.66
N TYR A 20 19.32 11.26 -18.71
CA TYR A 20 20.69 11.32 -19.25
C TYR A 20 21.72 10.65 -18.32
N GLU A 21 21.53 10.66 -17.02
CA GLU A 21 22.37 9.90 -16.08
C GLU A 21 22.24 8.40 -16.33
N ALA A 22 21.00 7.89 -16.48
CA ALA A 22 20.74 6.50 -16.80
C ALA A 22 21.41 6.07 -18.12
N LYS A 23 21.27 6.89 -19.17
CA LYS A 23 21.91 6.66 -20.47
C LYS A 23 23.45 6.64 -20.38
N VAL A 24 24.05 7.63 -19.71
CA VAL A 24 25.51 7.75 -19.55
C VAL A 24 26.06 6.61 -18.71
N TYR A 25 25.41 6.25 -17.59
CA TYR A 25 25.81 5.13 -16.77
C TYR A 25 25.77 3.80 -17.56
N SER A 26 24.68 3.53 -18.25
CA SER A 26 24.53 2.32 -19.08
C SER A 26 25.59 2.25 -20.20
N THR A 27 25.93 3.39 -20.80
CA THR A 27 27.00 3.48 -21.80
C THR A 27 28.37 3.14 -21.19
N LEU A 28 28.65 3.63 -19.99
CA LEU A 28 29.90 3.34 -19.28
C LEU A 28 29.97 1.88 -18.81
N VAL A 29 28.86 1.26 -18.47
CA VAL A 29 28.80 -0.18 -18.20
C VAL A 29 29.11 -1.00 -19.48
N LEU A 30 28.57 -0.56 -20.63
CA LEU A 30 28.80 -1.21 -21.93
C LEU A 30 30.26 -1.10 -22.39
N PHE A 31 30.90 0.05 -22.17
CA PHE A 31 32.26 0.33 -22.64
C PHE A 31 33.36 0.03 -21.61
N GLU A 32 32.97 -0.37 -20.36
CA GLU A 32 33.85 -0.50 -19.20
C GLU A 32 34.50 0.84 -18.77
N ARG A 33 35.01 1.60 -19.73
CA ARG A 33 35.58 2.93 -19.57
C ARG A 33 35.46 3.73 -20.87
N ALA A 34 35.26 5.05 -20.77
CA ALA A 34 35.18 5.89 -21.92
C ALA A 34 35.57 7.36 -21.64
N GLU A 35 36.03 8.03 -22.67
CA GLU A 35 36.12 9.51 -22.72
C GLU A 35 34.74 10.11 -22.98
N VAL A 36 34.54 11.37 -22.56
CA VAL A 36 33.29 12.12 -22.82
C VAL A 36 32.91 12.11 -24.27
N LYS A 37 33.93 12.26 -25.20
CA LYS A 37 33.71 12.23 -26.62
C LYS A 37 33.01 10.98 -27.10
N ARG A 38 33.48 9.82 -26.68
CA ARG A 38 32.90 8.52 -27.05
C ARG A 38 31.47 8.35 -26.56
N ILE A 39 31.16 8.90 -25.35
CA ILE A 39 29.83 8.81 -24.75
C ILE A 39 28.81 9.63 -25.53
N TYR A 40 29.11 10.93 -25.83
CA TYR A 40 28.14 11.79 -26.52
C TYR A 40 27.96 11.38 -27.99
N GLU A 41 29.00 10.88 -28.65
CA GLU A 41 28.91 10.34 -30.01
C GLU A 41 28.03 9.07 -30.07
N TYR A 42 28.20 8.17 -29.11
CA TYR A 42 27.38 6.95 -29.02
C TYR A 42 25.89 7.23 -28.69
N LEU A 43 25.63 8.12 -27.75
CA LEU A 43 24.28 8.49 -27.34
C LEU A 43 23.59 9.48 -28.25
N ASN A 44 24.34 10.13 -29.14
CA ASN A 44 23.89 11.24 -29.98
C ASN A 44 23.22 12.36 -29.16
N VAL A 45 23.88 12.80 -28.08
CA VAL A 45 23.38 13.82 -27.14
C VAL A 45 24.36 14.99 -27.03
N PRO A 46 23.91 16.20 -26.64
CA PRO A 46 24.80 17.34 -26.46
C PRO A 46 25.91 17.09 -25.45
N LYS A 47 27.13 17.50 -25.80
CA LYS A 47 28.30 17.35 -24.93
C LYS A 47 28.12 17.93 -23.51
N PRO A 48 27.46 19.10 -23.30
CA PRO A 48 27.20 19.63 -21.97
C PRO A 48 26.35 18.70 -21.10
N SER A 49 25.35 18.04 -21.70
CA SER A 49 24.48 17.09 -20.98
C SER A 49 25.26 15.90 -20.45
N VAL A 50 26.27 15.41 -21.20
CA VAL A 50 27.13 14.30 -20.72
C VAL A 50 27.99 14.75 -19.55
N TYR A 51 28.58 15.96 -19.59
CA TYR A 51 29.35 16.46 -18.45
C TYR A 51 28.51 16.63 -17.19
N GLN A 52 27.29 17.18 -17.34
CA GLN A 52 26.35 17.34 -16.22
C GLN A 52 25.97 15.98 -15.61
N SER A 53 25.66 15.00 -16.48
CA SER A 53 25.33 13.65 -16.04
C SER A 53 26.50 12.95 -15.35
N LEU A 54 27.71 13.07 -15.89
CA LEU A 54 28.90 12.51 -15.26
C LEU A 54 29.15 13.12 -13.90
N LYS A 55 28.96 14.43 -13.74
CA LYS A 55 29.06 15.09 -12.44
C LYS A 55 28.03 14.54 -11.46
N GLY A 56 26.74 14.50 -11.84
CA GLY A 56 25.69 13.94 -10.98
C GLY A 56 25.92 12.47 -10.63
N LEU A 57 26.41 11.66 -11.56
CA LEU A 57 26.77 10.26 -11.32
C LEU A 57 27.96 10.12 -10.39
N MET A 58 28.96 11.00 -10.48
CA MET A 58 30.11 11.03 -9.53
C MET A 58 29.65 11.43 -8.13
N ASP A 59 28.80 12.46 -8.03
CA ASP A 59 28.23 12.90 -6.75
C ASP A 59 27.41 11.78 -6.08
N LYS A 60 26.75 10.94 -6.88
CA LYS A 60 26.04 9.73 -6.44
C LYS A 60 26.94 8.49 -6.24
N GLY A 61 28.26 8.58 -6.47
CA GLY A 61 29.19 7.46 -6.33
C GLY A 61 29.03 6.34 -7.40
N LEU A 62 28.31 6.61 -8.49
CA LEU A 62 28.01 5.62 -9.54
C LEU A 62 29.03 5.61 -10.68
N VAL A 63 29.84 6.64 -10.79
CA VAL A 63 30.89 6.82 -11.78
C VAL A 63 32.13 7.39 -11.09
N MET A 64 33.31 6.99 -11.57
CA MET A 64 34.58 7.54 -11.14
C MET A 64 35.41 8.00 -12.35
N MET A 65 36.19 9.06 -12.17
CA MET A 65 37.21 9.45 -13.12
C MET A 65 38.48 8.62 -12.85
N VAL A 66 38.91 7.85 -13.81
CA VAL A 66 40.11 6.99 -13.72
C VAL A 66 41.37 7.60 -14.31
N SER A 67 41.23 8.65 -15.14
CA SER A 67 42.30 9.45 -15.68
C SER A 67 41.82 10.88 -15.88
N SER A 68 42.70 11.86 -15.72
CA SER A 68 42.41 13.28 -15.94
C SER A 68 42.94 13.83 -17.26
N LYS A 69 43.93 13.16 -17.86
CA LYS A 69 44.56 13.59 -19.11
C LYS A 69 44.89 12.35 -19.97
N PRO A 70 44.04 11.97 -20.95
CA PRO A 70 42.67 12.47 -21.17
C PRO A 70 41.72 12.06 -20.04
N ALA A 71 40.59 12.81 -19.91
CA ALA A 71 39.56 12.48 -18.89
C ALA A 71 38.81 11.21 -19.27
N ILE A 72 39.05 10.15 -18.54
CA ILE A 72 38.45 8.82 -18.73
C ILE A 72 37.59 8.49 -17.52
N TYR A 73 36.35 8.05 -17.76
CA TYR A 73 35.37 7.69 -16.75
C TYR A 73 35.07 6.19 -16.80
N ARG A 74 34.71 5.64 -15.64
CA ARG A 74 34.34 4.25 -15.46
C ARG A 74 33.11 4.16 -14.56
N ALA A 75 32.17 3.28 -14.90
CA ALA A 75 31.02 2.98 -14.04
C ALA A 75 31.44 2.16 -12.81
N THR A 76 30.85 2.45 -11.67
CA THR A 76 30.84 1.52 -10.54
C THR A 76 30.10 0.24 -10.97
N PRO A 77 30.59 -0.95 -10.59
CA PRO A 77 29.96 -2.22 -10.98
C PRO A 77 28.47 -2.23 -10.66
N PRO A 78 27.58 -2.69 -11.57
CA PRO A 78 26.12 -2.57 -11.40
C PRO A 78 25.58 -3.10 -10.07
N LYS A 79 26.04 -4.24 -9.58
CA LYS A 79 25.63 -4.79 -8.28
C LYS A 79 25.91 -3.84 -7.11
N ILE A 80 27.04 -3.16 -7.14
CA ILE A 80 27.44 -2.20 -6.09
C ILE A 80 26.65 -0.91 -6.25
N ALA A 81 26.54 -0.40 -7.47
CA ALA A 81 25.84 0.83 -7.79
C ALA A 81 24.35 0.77 -7.39
N LEU A 82 23.66 -0.31 -7.78
CA LEU A 82 22.24 -0.49 -7.48
C LEU A 82 22.00 -0.69 -5.97
N LYS A 83 22.87 -1.45 -5.30
CA LYS A 83 22.80 -1.58 -3.83
C LYS A 83 22.98 -0.24 -3.14
N HIS A 84 23.94 0.57 -3.59
CA HIS A 84 24.16 1.91 -3.03
C HIS A 84 22.95 2.83 -3.21
N LEU A 85 22.31 2.84 -4.38
CA LEU A 85 21.08 3.60 -4.60
C LEU A 85 19.95 3.17 -3.64
N ILE A 86 19.76 1.87 -3.45
CA ILE A 86 18.76 1.37 -2.49
C ILE A 86 19.08 1.83 -1.06
N GLU A 87 20.34 1.80 -0.64
CA GLU A 87 20.76 2.25 0.68
C GLU A 87 20.51 3.76 0.87
N VAL A 88 20.77 4.58 -0.15
CA VAL A 88 20.48 6.01 -0.12
C VAL A 88 18.99 6.27 0.08
N HIS A 89 18.13 5.55 -0.66
CA HIS A 89 16.68 5.69 -0.51
C HIS A 89 16.18 5.21 0.84
N LYS A 90 16.69 4.09 1.36
CA LYS A 90 16.33 3.60 2.71
C LYS A 90 16.73 4.57 3.82
N ASN A 91 17.89 5.20 3.71
CA ASN A 91 18.32 6.19 4.70
C ASN A 91 17.44 7.46 4.61
N ALA A 92 17.09 7.89 3.40
CA ALA A 92 16.18 9.02 3.20
C ALA A 92 14.76 8.72 3.74
N GLU A 93 14.23 7.52 3.48
CA GLU A 93 12.97 7.03 4.04
C GLU A 93 12.98 7.11 5.56
N LYS A 94 14.02 6.54 6.21
CA LYS A 94 14.14 6.55 7.67
C LYS A 94 14.16 7.96 8.24
N SER A 95 14.98 8.86 7.67
CA SER A 95 15.04 10.25 8.14
C SER A 95 13.71 10.98 7.93
N ALA A 96 13.06 10.78 6.79
CA ALA A 96 11.78 11.40 6.51
C ALA A 96 10.69 10.89 7.46
N LEU A 97 10.69 9.58 7.77
CA LEU A 97 9.74 8.99 8.71
C LEU A 97 9.88 9.60 10.10
N GLU A 98 11.12 9.69 10.63
CA GLU A 98 11.39 10.29 11.94
C GLU A 98 10.89 11.74 12.04
N GLU A 99 11.09 12.54 10.98
CA GLU A 99 10.63 13.93 10.94
C GLU A 99 9.09 14.04 10.80
N LEU A 100 8.47 13.19 9.97
CA LEU A 100 7.01 13.16 9.79
C LEU A 100 6.31 12.72 11.06
N GLU A 101 6.80 11.69 11.74
CA GLU A 101 6.25 11.26 13.05
C GLU A 101 6.32 12.37 14.10
N HIS A 102 7.37 13.21 14.07
CA HIS A 102 7.46 14.36 14.96
C HIS A 102 6.42 15.43 14.61
N LEU A 103 6.16 15.66 13.32
CA LEU A 103 5.13 16.58 12.86
C LEU A 103 3.72 16.09 13.24
N GLU A 104 3.45 14.80 13.08
CA GLU A 104 2.18 14.20 13.49
C GLU A 104 1.92 14.37 14.98
N LYS A 105 2.90 14.08 15.83
CA LYS A 105 2.80 14.27 17.29
C LYS A 105 2.55 15.73 17.67
N SER A 106 3.04 16.68 16.89
CA SER A 106 2.82 18.12 17.13
C SER A 106 1.41 18.58 16.74
N ASN A 107 0.71 17.82 15.90
CA ASN A 107 -0.59 18.18 15.35
C ASN A 107 -1.79 17.53 16.10
N LEU A 108 -1.52 16.77 17.18
CA LEU A 108 -2.52 15.97 17.92
C LEU A 108 -3.53 16.79 18.76
N GLU A 109 -3.61 18.10 18.61
CA GLU A 109 -4.59 18.94 19.36
C GLU A 109 -5.95 19.12 18.69
N ALA A 110 -6.19 18.53 17.52
CA ALA A 110 -7.48 18.55 16.86
C ALA A 110 -7.98 17.11 16.57
N GLU A 111 -8.42 16.39 17.59
CA GLU A 111 -9.30 15.24 17.37
C GLU A 111 -10.66 15.75 16.87
N ASP A 112 -10.79 15.91 15.57
CA ASP A 112 -12.08 16.13 14.92
C ASP A 112 -12.89 14.81 14.93
N SER A 113 -13.32 14.41 16.13
CA SER A 113 -14.17 13.22 16.34
C SER A 113 -15.53 13.31 15.65
N GLU A 114 -15.89 14.48 15.11
CA GLU A 114 -17.18 14.73 14.45
C GLU A 114 -17.13 14.56 12.93
N ILE A 115 -15.95 14.43 12.33
CA ILE A 115 -15.80 14.41 10.86
C ILE A 115 -16.10 13.03 10.28
N ILE A 116 -16.78 13.05 9.13
CA ILE A 116 -16.92 11.91 8.23
C ILE A 116 -15.97 12.15 7.06
N TRP A 117 -14.97 11.32 6.95
CA TRP A 117 -14.02 11.37 5.84
C TRP A 117 -14.51 10.52 4.68
N THR A 118 -14.44 11.06 3.48
CA THR A 118 -14.76 10.32 2.25
C THR A 118 -13.47 9.92 1.55
N LEU A 119 -13.36 8.62 1.22
CA LEU A 119 -12.24 8.03 0.51
C LEU A 119 -12.59 7.88 -0.96
N PHE A 120 -11.69 8.30 -1.86
CA PHE A 120 -11.85 8.15 -3.30
C PHE A 120 -10.61 7.48 -3.91
N GLY A 121 -10.83 6.47 -4.73
CA GLY A 121 -9.79 5.73 -5.42
C GLY A 121 -9.28 4.52 -4.65
N GLU A 122 -8.86 3.51 -5.40
CA GLU A 122 -8.46 2.21 -4.87
C GLU A 122 -7.29 2.33 -3.88
N ASN A 123 -6.23 3.05 -4.27
CA ASN A 123 -5.05 3.24 -3.42
C ASN A 123 -5.39 3.91 -2.07
N ASN A 124 -6.29 4.90 -2.07
CA ASN A 124 -6.69 5.57 -0.82
C ASN A 124 -7.52 4.65 0.07
N VAL A 125 -8.37 3.81 -0.52
CA VAL A 125 -9.12 2.78 0.20
C VAL A 125 -8.16 1.77 0.83
N GLU A 126 -7.21 1.24 0.07
CA GLU A 126 -6.23 0.26 0.53
C GLU A 126 -5.31 0.82 1.63
N HIS A 127 -4.80 2.05 1.48
CA HIS A 127 -4.00 2.70 2.52
C HIS A 127 -4.80 2.90 3.82
N SER A 128 -6.09 3.29 3.72
CA SER A 128 -6.94 3.42 4.90
C SER A 128 -7.25 2.07 5.56
N MET A 129 -7.38 0.98 4.79
CA MET A 129 -7.52 -0.38 5.33
C MET A 129 -6.27 -0.78 6.12
N GLU A 130 -5.08 -0.60 5.53
CA GLU A 130 -3.80 -0.89 6.16
C GLU A 130 -3.65 -0.10 7.46
N GLU A 131 -3.90 1.21 7.43
CA GLU A 131 -3.83 2.09 8.59
C GLU A 131 -4.78 1.64 9.70
N LEU A 132 -6.06 1.42 9.40
CA LEU A 132 -7.07 1.01 10.37
C LEU A 132 -6.71 -0.33 11.03
N ILE A 133 -6.36 -1.34 10.24
CA ILE A 133 -6.03 -2.67 10.75
C ILE A 133 -4.76 -2.63 11.61
N SER A 134 -3.73 -1.88 11.18
CA SER A 134 -2.44 -1.80 11.87
C SER A 134 -2.53 -1.06 13.21
N LYS A 135 -3.44 -0.10 13.37
CA LYS A 135 -3.59 0.69 14.61
C LYS A 135 -4.53 0.10 15.65
N ALA A 136 -5.27 -0.96 15.32
CA ALA A 136 -6.19 -1.62 16.26
C ALA A 136 -5.45 -2.18 17.48
N LYS A 137 -6.06 -2.03 18.69
CA LYS A 137 -5.44 -2.39 19.96
C LYS A 137 -6.26 -3.36 20.82
N LYS A 138 -7.56 -3.53 20.53
CA LYS A 138 -8.46 -4.37 21.34
C LYS A 138 -9.23 -5.37 20.50
N SER A 139 -9.85 -4.89 19.42
CA SER A 139 -10.70 -5.74 18.59
C SER A 139 -10.83 -5.23 17.17
N ILE A 140 -11.04 -6.16 16.25
CA ILE A 140 -11.36 -5.87 14.85
C ILE A 140 -12.59 -6.69 14.47
N LYS A 141 -13.63 -6.01 13.98
CA LYS A 141 -14.71 -6.65 13.21
C LYS A 141 -14.56 -6.26 11.77
N VAL A 142 -14.46 -7.24 10.88
CA VAL A 142 -14.20 -6.97 9.47
C VAL A 142 -15.03 -7.85 8.57
N LEU A 143 -15.63 -7.22 7.53
CA LEU A 143 -16.17 -7.90 6.36
C LEU A 143 -15.22 -7.61 5.21
N LEU A 144 -14.63 -8.67 4.67
CA LEU A 144 -13.69 -8.57 3.55
C LEU A 144 -14.07 -9.51 2.41
N PRO A 145 -14.14 -9.01 1.17
CA PRO A 145 -14.07 -9.85 -0.01
C PRO A 145 -12.79 -10.68 -0.01
N THR A 146 -12.83 -11.85 -0.65
CA THR A 146 -11.72 -12.81 -0.65
C THR A 146 -10.39 -12.21 -1.13
N GLU A 147 -10.44 -11.27 -2.08
CA GLU A 147 -9.27 -10.56 -2.62
C GLU A 147 -8.59 -9.59 -1.63
N TYR A 148 -9.26 -9.25 -0.52
CA TYR A 148 -8.74 -8.35 0.52
C TYR A 148 -8.37 -9.05 1.82
N ILE A 149 -8.47 -10.37 1.91
CA ILE A 149 -8.11 -11.15 3.12
C ILE A 149 -6.64 -10.93 3.50
N ASP A 150 -5.77 -10.73 2.51
CA ASP A 150 -4.33 -10.49 2.74
C ASP A 150 -4.04 -9.24 3.59
N PHE A 151 -4.98 -8.31 3.70
CA PHE A 151 -4.86 -7.16 4.61
C PHE A 151 -4.82 -7.55 6.09
N LEU A 152 -5.25 -8.75 6.46
CA LEU A 152 -5.06 -9.27 7.82
C LEU A 152 -3.58 -9.45 8.19
N SER A 153 -2.67 -9.45 7.22
CA SER A 153 -1.22 -9.44 7.47
C SER A 153 -0.73 -8.17 8.18
N PHE A 154 -1.48 -7.07 8.09
CA PHE A 154 -1.17 -5.80 8.77
C PHE A 154 -1.59 -5.76 10.25
N VAL A 155 -2.21 -6.82 10.77
CA VAL A 155 -2.49 -6.93 12.20
C VAL A 155 -1.18 -7.00 12.99
N ASN A 156 -0.89 -5.97 13.76
CA ASN A 156 0.35 -5.85 14.53
C ASN A 156 0.31 -6.66 15.84
N ASP A 157 -0.82 -6.60 16.56
CA ASP A 157 -1.02 -7.34 17.80
C ASP A 157 -1.76 -8.65 17.51
N LYS A 158 -1.10 -9.78 17.71
CA LYS A 158 -1.64 -11.11 17.39
C LYS A 158 -2.67 -11.62 18.41
N ASP A 159 -2.72 -11.00 19.59
CA ASP A 159 -3.68 -11.32 20.64
C ASP A 159 -5.03 -10.59 20.47
N LEU A 160 -5.15 -9.72 19.46
CA LEU A 160 -6.39 -9.01 19.16
C LEU A 160 -7.55 -9.97 18.89
N LYS A 161 -8.72 -9.64 19.44
CA LYS A 161 -9.96 -10.32 19.07
C LYS A 161 -10.35 -9.89 17.66
N ILE A 162 -10.37 -10.84 16.71
CA ILE A 162 -10.72 -10.59 15.31
C ILE A 162 -11.96 -11.39 14.94
N GLU A 163 -12.98 -10.73 14.47
CA GLU A 163 -14.19 -11.33 13.91
C GLU A 163 -14.26 -11.02 12.42
N LEU A 164 -13.95 -12.01 11.58
CA LEU A 164 -13.95 -11.91 10.13
C LEU A 164 -15.24 -12.47 9.55
N LEU A 165 -16.01 -11.64 8.85
CA LEU A 165 -17.08 -12.07 7.99
C LEU A 165 -16.55 -12.15 6.55
N THR A 166 -16.64 -13.31 5.94
CA THR A 166 -16.16 -13.53 4.57
C THR A 166 -17.12 -14.42 3.78
N PHE A 167 -17.01 -14.35 2.46
CA PHE A 167 -17.75 -15.19 1.53
C PHE A 167 -16.85 -16.27 0.89
N GLY A 168 -15.79 -16.64 1.58
CA GLY A 168 -14.84 -17.68 1.19
C GLY A 168 -14.79 -18.82 2.20
N LYS A 169 -14.41 -20.01 1.75
CA LYS A 169 -14.28 -21.21 2.60
C LYS A 169 -12.82 -21.52 2.95
N ASP A 170 -11.99 -20.49 3.17
CA ASP A 170 -10.58 -20.69 3.51
C ASP A 170 -10.43 -20.83 5.04
N THR A 171 -10.27 -22.07 5.52
CA THR A 171 -10.07 -22.38 6.95
C THR A 171 -8.64 -22.13 7.42
N SER A 172 -7.69 -21.90 6.51
CA SER A 172 -6.27 -21.72 6.82
C SER A 172 -5.87 -20.27 7.17
N ILE A 173 -6.81 -19.33 7.22
CA ILE A 173 -6.54 -17.89 7.44
C ILE A 173 -5.83 -17.66 8.78
N ALA A 174 -6.29 -18.31 9.86
CA ALA A 174 -5.70 -18.17 11.19
C ALA A 174 -4.22 -18.55 11.21
N SER A 175 -3.88 -19.71 10.65
CA SER A 175 -2.52 -20.21 10.58
C SER A 175 -1.64 -19.41 9.62
N ARG A 176 -2.20 -18.96 8.48
CA ARG A 176 -1.49 -18.16 7.46
C ARG A 176 -0.98 -16.82 8.01
N TYR A 177 -1.78 -16.14 8.83
CA TYR A 177 -1.43 -14.83 9.39
C TYR A 177 -1.04 -14.90 10.87
N ASN A 178 -0.97 -16.10 11.45
CA ASN A 178 -0.62 -16.34 12.86
C ASN A 178 -1.51 -15.53 13.81
N LEU A 179 -2.83 -15.66 13.64
CA LEU A 179 -3.85 -14.96 14.43
C LEU A 179 -4.47 -15.95 15.45
N GLU A 180 -4.24 -15.71 16.74
CA GLU A 180 -4.64 -16.64 17.81
C GLU A 180 -6.12 -16.53 18.17
N ASN A 181 -6.69 -15.31 18.08
CA ASN A 181 -8.07 -15.01 18.50
C ASN A 181 -8.95 -14.62 17.31
N LEU A 182 -8.83 -15.37 16.18
CA LEU A 182 -9.65 -15.16 15.00
C LEU A 182 -10.91 -16.03 15.05
N THR A 183 -12.08 -15.40 14.90
CA THR A 183 -13.35 -16.07 14.61
C THR A 183 -13.75 -15.74 13.18
N VAL A 184 -14.10 -16.76 12.39
CA VAL A 184 -14.54 -16.57 11.00
C VAL A 184 -16.04 -16.88 10.90
N HIS A 185 -16.77 -16.02 10.20
CA HIS A 185 -18.21 -16.16 9.96
C HIS A 185 -18.45 -16.32 8.45
N ASP A 186 -19.37 -17.23 8.08
CA ASP A 186 -19.75 -17.47 6.66
C ASP A 186 -20.86 -16.52 6.24
N GLY A 187 -20.52 -15.58 5.38
CA GLY A 187 -21.45 -14.61 4.83
C GLY A 187 -22.48 -15.19 3.83
N HIS A 188 -22.30 -16.43 3.33
CA HIS A 188 -23.30 -17.08 2.46
C HIS A 188 -24.53 -17.58 3.24
N GLU A 189 -24.38 -17.84 4.54
CA GLU A 189 -25.42 -18.37 5.39
C GLU A 189 -26.08 -17.29 6.26
N ILE A 190 -25.99 -16.01 5.89
CA ILE A 190 -26.74 -14.96 6.57
C ILE A 190 -28.23 -15.20 6.35
N ASP A 191 -28.93 -15.60 7.40
CA ASP A 191 -30.37 -15.69 7.36
C ASP A 191 -30.99 -14.30 7.50
N VAL A 192 -31.20 -13.67 6.35
CA VAL A 192 -31.82 -12.34 6.25
C VAL A 192 -33.23 -12.31 6.87
N LEU A 193 -33.89 -13.46 6.98
CA LEU A 193 -35.25 -13.59 7.54
C LEU A 193 -35.26 -13.50 9.08
N ASP A 194 -34.11 -13.71 9.74
CA ASP A 194 -34.02 -13.71 11.21
C ASP A 194 -33.71 -12.32 11.81
N PHE A 195 -33.51 -11.30 10.97
CA PHE A 195 -33.36 -9.91 11.44
C PHE A 195 -34.65 -9.27 11.98
N GLY A 196 -35.71 -10.04 12.20
CA GLY A 196 -36.98 -9.56 12.72
C GLY A 196 -37.62 -8.47 11.85
N ASP A 197 -38.04 -7.35 12.46
CA ASP A 197 -38.62 -6.25 11.70
C ASP A 197 -37.64 -5.56 10.72
N LEU A 198 -36.34 -5.71 10.91
CA LEU A 198 -35.33 -5.19 9.98
C LEU A 198 -35.33 -5.92 8.61
N SER A 199 -35.77 -7.18 8.56
CA SER A 199 -35.87 -7.94 7.29
C SER A 199 -36.68 -7.21 6.23
N LYS A 200 -37.76 -6.52 6.65
CA LYS A 200 -38.61 -5.74 5.75
C LYS A 200 -37.91 -4.56 5.06
N TYR A 201 -36.83 -4.07 5.70
CA TYR A 201 -36.02 -2.99 5.12
C TYR A 201 -34.90 -3.52 4.21
N LEU A 202 -34.44 -4.75 4.43
CA LEU A 202 -33.45 -5.37 3.58
C LEU A 202 -33.96 -5.63 2.16
N ASP A 203 -35.25 -5.94 2.01
CA ASP A 203 -35.92 -6.06 0.70
C ASP A 203 -35.95 -4.71 -0.08
N SER A 204 -35.79 -3.60 0.62
CA SER A 204 -35.74 -2.24 0.02
C SER A 204 -34.33 -1.80 -0.35
N LEU A 205 -33.30 -2.60 -0.05
CA LEU A 205 -31.94 -2.26 -0.42
C LEU A 205 -31.76 -2.21 -1.93
N PRO A 206 -30.97 -1.25 -2.44
CA PRO A 206 -30.86 -1.01 -3.88
C PRO A 206 -30.09 -2.11 -4.63
N LEU A 207 -29.48 -3.07 -3.93
CA LEU A 207 -28.67 -4.14 -4.51
C LEU A 207 -29.07 -5.50 -3.94
N PRO A 208 -28.98 -6.57 -4.75
CA PRO A 208 -29.15 -7.94 -4.27
C PRO A 208 -28.15 -8.29 -3.15
N PRO A 209 -28.53 -9.15 -2.18
CA PRO A 209 -27.66 -9.52 -1.06
C PRO A 209 -26.26 -10.00 -1.46
N GLU A 210 -26.14 -10.75 -2.56
CA GLU A 210 -24.87 -11.28 -3.04
C GLU A 210 -23.87 -10.19 -3.48
N GLN A 211 -24.35 -8.99 -3.77
CA GLN A 211 -23.46 -7.87 -4.10
C GLN A 211 -22.82 -7.27 -2.86
N TYR A 212 -23.45 -7.41 -1.68
CA TYR A 212 -22.86 -6.94 -0.44
C TYR A 212 -21.62 -7.75 -0.02
N ALA A 213 -21.44 -8.95 -0.57
CA ALA A 213 -20.20 -9.72 -0.48
C ALA A 213 -18.95 -8.96 -0.99
N LYS A 214 -19.16 -7.93 -1.82
CA LYS A 214 -18.10 -7.07 -2.36
C LYS A 214 -17.87 -5.80 -1.53
N SER A 215 -18.61 -5.62 -0.44
CA SER A 215 -18.39 -4.51 0.49
C SER A 215 -17.12 -4.74 1.29
N ILE A 216 -16.47 -3.66 1.69
CA ILE A 216 -15.43 -3.68 2.72
C ILE A 216 -16.00 -2.96 3.93
N PHE A 217 -15.96 -3.62 5.08
CA PHE A 217 -16.30 -3.02 6.35
C PHE A 217 -15.22 -3.36 7.36
N ILE A 218 -14.70 -2.37 8.04
CA ILE A 218 -13.69 -2.49 9.09
C ILE A 218 -14.15 -1.67 10.26
N PHE A 219 -14.20 -2.26 11.46
CA PHE A 219 -14.56 -1.59 12.68
C PHE A 219 -13.57 -1.98 13.77
N ILE A 220 -12.81 -1.01 14.25
CA ILE A 220 -11.74 -1.24 15.21
C ILE A 220 -12.07 -0.63 16.56
N ASP A 221 -11.72 -1.35 17.63
CA ASP A 221 -11.77 -0.92 19.04
C ASP A 221 -13.11 -0.31 19.47
N ASN A 222 -14.18 -0.57 18.73
CA ASN A 222 -15.52 0.02 18.88
C ASN A 222 -15.54 1.55 18.81
N ASN A 223 -14.58 2.18 18.15
CA ASN A 223 -14.45 3.64 18.11
C ASN A 223 -14.11 4.24 16.74
N GLU A 224 -13.82 3.43 15.74
CA GLU A 224 -13.55 3.90 14.39
C GLU A 224 -13.97 2.86 13.36
N PHE A 225 -14.63 3.30 12.30
CA PHE A 225 -15.03 2.39 11.24
C PHE A 225 -14.67 2.93 9.85
N MET A 226 -14.62 2.00 8.91
CA MET A 226 -14.55 2.24 7.48
C MET A 226 -15.59 1.39 6.77
N PHE A 227 -16.28 1.97 5.81
CA PHE A 227 -17.22 1.26 4.96
C PHE A 227 -17.03 1.64 3.49
N VAL A 228 -16.83 0.65 2.65
CA VAL A 228 -16.82 0.78 1.19
C VAL A 228 -17.99 -0.03 0.65
N PRO A 229 -19.02 0.62 0.13
CA PRO A 229 -20.19 -0.06 -0.41
C PRO A 229 -19.83 -0.87 -1.67
N PRO A 230 -20.64 -1.88 -2.02
CA PRO A 230 -20.47 -2.66 -3.23
C PRO A 230 -20.88 -1.83 -4.45
N TYR A 231 -19.95 -1.08 -5.03
CA TYR A 231 -20.26 -0.16 -6.11
C TYR A 231 -19.94 -0.77 -7.49
N PRO A 232 -20.86 -0.70 -8.46
CA PRO A 232 -20.62 -1.20 -9.82
C PRO A 232 -19.72 -0.28 -10.67
N GLY A 233 -19.24 0.84 -10.12
CA GLY A 233 -18.38 1.80 -10.80
C GLY A 233 -16.91 1.35 -10.91
N LYS A 234 -16.13 2.07 -11.72
CA LYS A 234 -14.70 1.79 -11.91
C LYS A 234 -13.83 2.30 -10.77
N THR A 235 -14.33 3.16 -9.90
CA THR A 235 -13.54 3.79 -8.83
C THR A 235 -14.17 3.48 -7.49
N LYS A 236 -13.43 2.81 -6.62
CA LYS A 236 -13.87 2.56 -5.24
C LYS A 236 -13.96 3.86 -4.48
N SER A 237 -15.00 3.98 -3.67
CA SER A 237 -15.17 5.08 -2.72
C SER A 237 -15.79 4.55 -1.44
N GLY A 238 -15.41 5.14 -0.32
CA GLY A 238 -15.87 4.73 0.99
C GLY A 238 -15.93 5.90 1.95
N VAL A 239 -16.32 5.59 3.17
CA VAL A 239 -16.34 6.55 4.28
C VAL A 239 -15.61 5.98 5.48
N THR A 240 -14.97 6.84 6.26
CA THR A 240 -14.41 6.50 7.56
C THR A 240 -14.79 7.57 8.58
N SER A 241 -15.01 7.19 9.84
CA SER A 241 -15.36 8.13 10.89
C SER A 241 -15.09 7.58 12.28
N LYS A 242 -14.84 8.53 13.21
CA LYS A 242 -14.81 8.31 14.66
C LYS A 242 -16.03 8.97 15.34
N ASN A 243 -17.00 9.49 14.57
CA ASN A 243 -18.15 10.19 15.12
C ASN A 243 -18.94 9.27 16.08
N PRO A 244 -19.16 9.66 17.35
CA PRO A 244 -19.79 8.80 18.35
C PRO A 244 -21.21 8.36 17.99
N TYR A 245 -21.97 9.22 17.29
CA TYR A 245 -23.35 8.88 16.86
C TYR A 245 -23.35 7.81 15.77
N LEU A 246 -22.43 7.93 14.80
CA LEU A 246 -22.26 6.92 13.76
C LEU A 246 -21.70 5.61 14.33
N ILE A 247 -20.76 5.70 15.26
CA ILE A 247 -20.23 4.53 15.98
C ILE A 247 -21.36 3.78 16.71
N GLY A 248 -22.27 4.49 17.39
CA GLY A 248 -23.44 3.88 18.01
C GLY A 248 -24.32 3.11 17.02
N LEU A 249 -24.60 3.70 15.86
CA LEU A 249 -25.36 3.07 14.79
C LEU A 249 -24.62 1.85 14.21
N VAL A 250 -23.33 2.00 13.94
CA VAL A 250 -22.47 0.94 13.43
C VAL A 250 -22.41 -0.25 14.39
N ASN A 251 -22.31 -0.01 15.70
CA ASN A 251 -22.36 -1.06 16.73
C ASN A 251 -23.63 -1.90 16.66
N ILE A 252 -24.79 -1.24 16.51
CA ILE A 252 -26.08 -1.92 16.42
C ILE A 252 -26.13 -2.80 15.18
N ILE A 253 -25.76 -2.24 14.02
CA ILE A 253 -25.81 -2.95 12.72
C ILE A 253 -24.79 -4.10 12.70
N ALA A 254 -23.55 -3.83 13.09
CA ALA A 254 -22.52 -4.86 13.13
C ALA A 254 -22.87 -5.97 14.14
N GLY A 255 -23.38 -5.61 15.33
CA GLY A 255 -23.85 -6.59 16.31
C GLY A 255 -24.89 -7.53 15.70
N ALA A 256 -25.94 -6.97 15.11
CA ALA A 256 -26.99 -7.75 14.47
C ALA A 256 -26.46 -8.67 13.36
N VAL A 257 -25.57 -8.18 12.49
CA VAL A 257 -24.99 -8.97 11.39
C VAL A 257 -24.18 -10.15 11.93
N TRP A 258 -23.25 -9.90 12.87
CA TRP A 258 -22.38 -10.96 13.39
C TRP A 258 -23.12 -11.99 14.26
N GLU A 259 -24.16 -11.57 15.02
CA GLU A 259 -24.99 -12.49 15.81
C GLU A 259 -25.81 -13.47 14.94
N HIS A 260 -26.19 -13.07 13.71
CA HIS A 260 -26.99 -13.88 12.80
C HIS A 260 -26.16 -14.56 11.70
N THR A 261 -24.84 -14.58 11.85
CA THR A 261 -23.93 -15.21 10.88
C THR A 261 -23.21 -16.39 11.55
N PRO A 262 -23.32 -17.63 11.02
CA PRO A 262 -22.72 -18.80 11.66
C PRO A 262 -21.19 -18.74 11.65
N GLU A 263 -20.59 -19.23 12.74
CA GLU A 263 -19.15 -19.39 12.86
C GLU A 263 -18.67 -20.59 12.04
N VAL A 264 -17.54 -20.42 11.37
CA VAL A 264 -16.85 -21.49 10.62
C VAL A 264 -15.75 -22.08 11.49
N PRO A 265 -15.71 -23.41 11.71
CA PRO A 265 -14.58 -24.04 12.39
C PRO A 265 -13.28 -23.80 11.62
N LEU A 266 -12.25 -23.35 12.33
CA LEU A 266 -10.89 -23.19 11.79
C LEU A 266 -10.09 -24.47 12.02
N GLU A 267 -9.26 -24.87 11.06
CA GLU A 267 -8.34 -26.00 11.17
C GLU A 267 -7.02 -25.64 11.87
#